data_b47712b96080ee036d71abdb9c7be75d
#
_entry.id   b47712b96080ee036d71abdb9c7be75d
#
_cell.length_a   1.000
_cell.length_b   1.000
_cell.length_c   1.000
_cell.angle_alpha   90.00
_cell.angle_beta   90.00
_cell.angle_gamma   90.00
#
_symmetry.space_group_name_H-M   'P 1'
#
loop_
_entity.id
_entity.type
_entity.pdbx_description
1 polymer ?
#
loop_
_entity_poly.entity_id
_entity_poly.type
_entity_poly.pdbx_seq_one_letter_code
_entity_poly.pdbx_strand_id
1 'polypeptide(L)'
;MPARSQPLPGGAPSGKILGVIDNPSLTYLTAMRLCSPILRGWARLEVSGLDCMPAQGPVLLAGNHDSFWDPIAVGVAALGRRQVRALAKSSLWKVKGLSAILNGMGQIPIERGKSDSAALQRAVGELRDGACIGIFPEGTRSLGRQLRARGGIGRLAQAVPEASIVCCAILGTTDMSRFPKRPEVKLHFFPPSGGGLRSGETAGELSARLLDEIRAHAPVVAASR
;
A
#
# COMPACT_ATOMS: atom_id res chain seq x y z
N MET A 1 -15.16 58.13 27.37
CA MET A 1 -15.20 56.76 27.91
C MET A 1 -14.91 55.78 26.77
N PRO A 2 -13.78 55.07 26.75
CA PRO A 2 -13.46 54.13 25.71
C PRO A 2 -14.07 52.75 26.03
N ALA A 3 -14.66 52.12 25.01
CA ALA A 3 -15.29 50.83 25.06
C ALA A 3 -14.23 49.72 25.31
N ARG A 4 -14.49 48.87 26.29
CA ARG A 4 -13.70 47.67 26.58
C ARG A 4 -13.93 46.61 25.48
N SER A 5 -12.88 46.24 24.78
CA SER A 5 -12.84 45.08 23.92
C SER A 5 -12.80 43.78 24.76
N GLN A 6 -13.82 42.93 24.59
CA GLN A 6 -13.84 41.59 25.17
C GLN A 6 -12.90 40.69 24.38
N PRO A 7 -12.13 39.81 25.03
CA PRO A 7 -11.33 38.79 24.33
C PRO A 7 -12.23 37.68 23.82
N LEU A 8 -11.98 37.23 22.58
CA LEU A 8 -12.60 36.06 21.96
C LEU A 8 -12.26 34.77 22.74
N PRO A 9 -13.21 33.83 22.88
CA PRO A 9 -12.96 32.59 23.59
C PRO A 9 -11.88 31.77 22.87
N GLY A 10 -10.89 31.34 23.65
CA GLY A 10 -9.77 30.56 23.22
C GLY A 10 -10.19 29.27 22.50
N GLY A 11 -9.52 29.01 21.38
CA GLY A 11 -9.65 27.75 20.65
C GLY A 11 -9.37 26.56 21.56
N ALA A 12 -10.24 25.56 21.50
CA ALA A 12 -10.08 24.29 22.18
C ALA A 12 -8.74 23.65 21.78
N PRO A 13 -8.02 23.02 22.71
CA PRO A 13 -6.78 22.32 22.38
C PRO A 13 -7.10 21.17 21.41
N SER A 14 -6.40 21.17 20.27
CA SER A 14 -6.35 20.06 19.33
C SER A 14 -6.09 18.77 20.12
N GLY A 15 -7.12 17.92 20.23
CA GLY A 15 -7.01 16.64 20.89
C GLY A 15 -5.89 15.84 20.20
N LYS A 16 -4.88 15.46 20.96
CA LYS A 16 -3.93 14.42 20.57
C LYS A 16 -4.76 13.21 20.14
N ILE A 17 -4.75 12.91 18.85
CA ILE A 17 -5.21 11.61 18.37
C ILE A 17 -4.24 10.61 18.99
N LEU A 18 -4.66 9.97 20.10
CA LEU A 18 -3.98 8.79 20.63
C LEU A 18 -3.98 7.80 19.47
N GLY A 19 -2.79 7.51 18.93
CA GLY A 19 -2.63 6.65 17.79
C GLY A 19 -3.31 5.30 18.07
N VAL A 20 -4.36 5.02 17.32
CA VAL A 20 -4.95 3.68 17.29
C VAL A 20 -3.86 2.75 16.81
N ILE A 21 -3.43 1.83 17.67
CA ILE A 21 -2.44 0.81 17.33
C ILE A 21 -3.18 -0.18 16.41
N ASP A 22 -2.88 -0.15 15.11
CA ASP A 22 -3.39 -1.14 14.17
C ASP A 22 -2.67 -2.48 14.42
N ASN A 23 -3.19 -3.23 15.39
CA ASN A 23 -2.67 -4.56 15.72
C ASN A 23 -2.98 -5.52 14.56
N PRO A 24 -1.97 -6.22 14.02
CA PRO A 24 -2.18 -7.18 12.94
C PRO A 24 -3.19 -8.26 13.35
N SER A 25 -4.15 -8.54 12.47
CA SER A 25 -5.12 -9.63 12.71
C SER A 25 -4.42 -10.99 12.77
N LEU A 26 -4.96 -11.91 13.57
CA LEU A 26 -4.43 -13.27 13.67
C LEU A 26 -4.40 -13.96 12.29
N THR A 27 -5.42 -13.74 11.46
CA THR A 27 -5.48 -14.29 10.10
C THR A 27 -4.34 -13.77 9.24
N TYR A 28 -4.02 -12.45 9.30
CA TYR A 28 -2.89 -11.87 8.58
C TYR A 28 -1.56 -12.47 9.05
N LEU A 29 -1.34 -12.51 10.36
CA LEU A 29 -0.13 -13.08 10.94
C LEU A 29 0.07 -14.54 10.52
N THR A 30 -0.98 -15.34 10.59
CA THR A 30 -0.93 -16.76 10.21
C THR A 30 -0.63 -16.93 8.72
N ALA A 31 -1.37 -16.21 7.85
CA ALA A 31 -1.17 -16.28 6.40
C ALA A 31 0.24 -15.85 5.99
N MET A 32 0.74 -14.73 6.52
CA MET A 32 2.09 -14.25 6.19
C MET A 32 3.19 -15.13 6.77
N ARG A 33 3.01 -15.70 7.96
CA ARG A 33 3.96 -16.67 8.54
C ARG A 33 4.02 -17.97 7.73
N LEU A 34 2.90 -18.47 7.22
CA LEU A 34 2.87 -19.63 6.34
C LEU A 34 3.57 -19.38 4.99
N CYS A 35 3.46 -18.16 4.44
CA CYS A 35 4.15 -17.79 3.20
C CYS A 35 5.65 -17.45 3.42
N SER A 36 6.04 -17.12 4.65
CA SER A 36 7.41 -16.65 4.96
C SER A 36 8.50 -17.65 4.59
N PRO A 37 8.41 -18.97 4.86
CA PRO A 37 9.44 -19.94 4.46
C PRO A 37 9.66 -19.99 2.94
N ILE A 38 8.60 -19.82 2.15
CA ILE A 38 8.68 -19.80 0.69
C ILE A 38 9.48 -18.57 0.24
N LEU A 39 9.13 -17.40 0.73
CA LEU A 39 9.76 -16.15 0.31
C LEU A 39 11.18 -16.00 0.90
N ARG A 40 11.38 -16.24 2.17
CA ARG A 40 12.68 -16.04 2.84
C ARG A 40 13.65 -17.20 2.57
N GLY A 41 13.14 -18.42 2.55
CA GLY A 41 13.97 -19.63 2.35
C GLY A 41 14.22 -19.93 0.88
N TRP A 42 13.14 -20.18 0.09
CA TRP A 42 13.30 -20.58 -1.29
C TRP A 42 13.58 -19.39 -2.24
N ALA A 43 12.84 -18.28 -2.10
CA ALA A 43 12.94 -17.13 -2.98
C ALA A 43 13.98 -16.09 -2.53
N ARG A 44 14.76 -16.36 -1.50
CA ARG A 44 15.83 -15.48 -1.01
C ARG A 44 15.39 -14.01 -0.89
N LEU A 45 14.27 -13.79 -0.20
CA LEU A 45 13.71 -12.45 -0.03
C LEU A 45 14.71 -11.52 0.69
N GLU A 46 15.11 -10.47 -0.01
CA GLU A 46 15.89 -9.35 0.53
C GLU A 46 14.96 -8.14 0.74
N VAL A 47 15.05 -7.50 1.90
CA VAL A 47 14.24 -6.34 2.23
C VAL A 47 15.15 -5.21 2.69
N SER A 48 14.98 -4.03 2.11
CA SER A 48 15.73 -2.82 2.48
C SER A 48 14.79 -1.63 2.67
N GLY A 49 15.21 -0.67 3.49
CA GLY A 49 14.51 0.60 3.69
C GLY A 49 13.17 0.51 4.45
N LEU A 50 12.82 -0.64 5.03
CA LEU A 50 11.54 -0.83 5.72
C LEU A 50 11.32 0.14 6.89
N ASP A 51 12.40 0.68 7.45
CA ASP A 51 12.34 1.63 8.57
C ASP A 51 11.67 2.95 8.20
N CYS A 52 11.63 3.31 6.90
CA CYS A 52 10.91 4.49 6.42
C CYS A 52 9.39 4.35 6.56
N MET A 53 8.86 3.13 6.73
CA MET A 53 7.44 2.89 6.96
C MET A 53 7.09 3.15 8.43
N PRO A 54 6.24 4.15 8.74
CA PRO A 54 5.79 4.39 10.11
C PRO A 54 5.12 3.15 10.73
N ALA A 55 5.45 2.84 11.96
CA ALA A 55 4.84 1.72 12.67
C ALA A 55 3.36 1.98 13.03
N GLN A 56 2.95 3.24 13.12
CA GLN A 56 1.61 3.68 13.51
C GLN A 56 1.15 4.84 12.62
N GLY A 57 -0.15 5.12 12.68
CA GLY A 57 -0.78 6.19 11.91
C GLY A 57 -1.08 5.79 10.45
N PRO A 58 -1.78 6.65 9.70
CA PRO A 58 -2.19 6.37 8.33
C PRO A 58 -0.99 6.27 7.39
N VAL A 59 -0.92 5.19 6.60
CA VAL A 59 0.13 4.99 5.60
C VAL A 59 -0.48 4.56 4.28
N LEU A 60 -0.07 5.21 3.21
CA LEU A 60 -0.30 4.80 1.83
C LEU A 60 0.98 4.15 1.29
N LEU A 61 0.92 2.86 1.02
CA LEU A 61 2.03 2.10 0.46
C LEU A 61 1.80 1.89 -1.03
N ALA A 62 2.64 2.51 -1.88
CA ALA A 62 2.62 2.34 -3.33
C ALA A 62 3.65 1.30 -3.76
N GLY A 63 3.30 0.37 -4.63
CA GLY A 63 4.23 -0.61 -5.21
C GLY A 63 3.99 -0.84 -6.70
N ASN A 64 4.98 -1.38 -7.42
CA ASN A 64 4.77 -1.92 -8.77
C ASN A 64 4.08 -3.29 -8.71
N HIS A 65 3.38 -3.66 -9.78
CA HIS A 65 2.62 -4.91 -9.81
C HIS A 65 2.95 -5.76 -11.03
N ASP A 66 3.80 -6.73 -10.86
CA ASP A 66 4.27 -7.61 -11.93
C ASP A 66 3.79 -9.08 -11.74
N SER A 67 3.53 -9.48 -10.50
CA SER A 67 3.20 -10.85 -10.13
C SER A 67 2.05 -10.93 -9.11
N PHE A 68 1.40 -12.09 -9.02
CA PHE A 68 0.50 -12.40 -7.89
C PHE A 68 1.22 -12.48 -6.55
N TRP A 69 2.55 -12.69 -6.58
CA TRP A 69 3.37 -12.76 -5.38
C TRP A 69 3.69 -11.40 -4.77
N ASP A 70 3.51 -10.28 -5.51
CA ASP A 70 3.85 -8.95 -5.00
C ASP A 70 3.16 -8.61 -3.68
N PRO A 71 1.81 -8.71 -3.55
CA PRO A 71 1.15 -8.39 -2.30
C PRO A 71 1.56 -9.33 -1.16
N ILE A 72 1.89 -10.59 -1.47
CA ILE A 72 2.34 -11.57 -0.49
C ILE A 72 3.76 -11.22 -0.02
N ALA A 73 4.65 -10.86 -0.95
CA ALA A 73 6.02 -10.45 -0.64
C ALA A 73 6.04 -9.18 0.24
N VAL A 74 5.21 -8.19 -0.09
CA VAL A 74 5.03 -6.99 0.72
C VAL A 74 4.51 -7.34 2.12
N GLY A 75 3.50 -8.20 2.22
CA GLY A 75 2.94 -8.64 3.49
C GLY A 75 3.97 -9.37 4.36
N VAL A 76 4.78 -10.26 3.78
CA VAL A 76 5.86 -10.97 4.49
C VAL A 76 6.99 -10.02 4.89
N ALA A 77 7.34 -9.05 4.05
CA ALA A 77 8.35 -8.04 4.36
C ALA A 77 7.92 -7.16 5.54
N ALA A 78 6.65 -6.74 5.55
CA ALA A 78 6.08 -5.90 6.59
C ALA A 78 5.74 -6.66 7.89
N LEU A 79 5.88 -8.00 7.91
CA LEU A 79 5.60 -8.82 9.08
C LEU A 79 6.50 -8.41 10.26
N GLY A 80 5.88 -8.07 11.38
CA GLY A 80 6.59 -7.54 12.56
C GLY A 80 6.71 -6.00 12.58
N ARG A 81 6.40 -5.31 11.48
CA ARG A 81 6.31 -3.85 11.44
C ARG A 81 4.87 -3.38 11.57
N ARG A 82 4.02 -3.80 10.62
CA ARG A 82 2.56 -3.54 10.62
C ARG A 82 1.83 -4.39 9.60
N GLN A 83 0.52 -4.47 9.73
CA GLN A 83 -0.35 -5.09 8.74
C GLN A 83 -0.52 -4.17 7.52
N VAL A 84 -0.44 -4.75 6.32
CA VAL A 84 -0.77 -4.06 5.06
C VAL A 84 -2.12 -4.57 4.55
N ARG A 85 -3.09 -3.66 4.38
CA ARG A 85 -4.41 -3.94 3.80
C ARG A 85 -4.39 -3.47 2.36
N ALA A 86 -4.59 -4.37 1.40
CA ALA A 86 -4.54 -4.03 -0.02
C ALA A 86 -5.94 -3.90 -0.62
N LEU A 87 -6.07 -3.02 -1.63
CA LEU A 87 -7.23 -3.04 -2.50
C LEU A 87 -7.08 -4.19 -3.50
N ALA A 88 -7.86 -5.24 -3.31
CA ALA A 88 -7.78 -6.46 -4.09
C ALA A 88 -9.01 -6.65 -4.99
N LYS A 89 -8.82 -7.27 -6.17
CA LYS A 89 -9.90 -7.48 -7.14
C LYS A 89 -11.08 -8.23 -6.51
N SER A 90 -12.29 -7.70 -6.58
CA SER A 90 -13.52 -8.26 -5.97
C SER A 90 -13.81 -9.71 -6.37
N SER A 91 -13.39 -10.12 -7.59
CA SER A 91 -13.56 -11.51 -8.04
C SER A 91 -12.81 -12.55 -7.18
N LEU A 92 -11.81 -12.15 -6.38
CA LEU A 92 -11.11 -13.05 -5.46
C LEU A 92 -12.04 -13.55 -4.34
N TRP A 93 -13.05 -12.75 -3.96
CA TRP A 93 -14.07 -13.15 -2.98
C TRP A 93 -15.04 -14.22 -3.48
N LYS A 94 -15.06 -14.48 -4.81
CA LYS A 94 -15.85 -15.56 -5.39
C LYS A 94 -15.16 -16.94 -5.24
N VAL A 95 -13.89 -16.97 -4.88
CA VAL A 95 -13.15 -18.22 -4.66
C VAL A 95 -13.50 -18.78 -3.28
N LYS A 96 -14.02 -20.01 -3.24
CA LYS A 96 -14.46 -20.67 -2.00
C LYS A 96 -13.31 -20.74 -0.98
N GLY A 97 -13.58 -20.30 0.24
CA GLY A 97 -12.60 -20.25 1.34
C GLY A 97 -11.66 -19.04 1.32
N LEU A 98 -11.31 -18.50 0.15
CA LEU A 98 -10.40 -17.34 0.05
C LEU A 98 -11.05 -16.06 0.59
N SER A 99 -12.37 -15.91 0.44
CA SER A 99 -13.13 -14.77 0.98
C SER A 99 -12.96 -14.62 2.49
N ALA A 100 -13.02 -15.73 3.24
CA ALA A 100 -12.83 -15.70 4.69
C ALA A 100 -11.43 -15.25 5.07
N ILE A 101 -10.41 -15.73 4.36
CA ILE A 101 -9.01 -15.32 4.56
C ILE A 101 -8.83 -13.83 4.25
N LEU A 102 -9.31 -13.36 3.09
CA LEU A 102 -9.19 -11.96 2.68
C LEU A 102 -9.91 -11.02 3.65
N ASN A 103 -11.11 -11.39 4.11
CA ASN A 103 -11.85 -10.63 5.12
C ASN A 103 -11.10 -10.62 6.46
N GLY A 104 -10.63 -11.78 6.91
CA GLY A 104 -9.85 -11.90 8.15
C GLY A 104 -8.53 -11.12 8.10
N MET A 105 -7.96 -10.93 6.91
CA MET A 105 -6.79 -10.09 6.67
C MET A 105 -7.14 -8.61 6.46
N GLY A 106 -8.42 -8.20 6.54
CA GLY A 106 -8.84 -6.82 6.31
C GLY A 106 -8.59 -6.30 4.89
N GLN A 107 -8.55 -7.20 3.89
CA GLN A 107 -8.38 -6.77 2.51
C GLN A 107 -9.66 -6.08 2.00
N ILE A 108 -9.50 -5.08 1.14
CA ILE A 108 -10.61 -4.27 0.63
C ILE A 108 -10.95 -4.70 -0.80
N PRO A 109 -12.16 -5.25 -1.05
CA PRO A 109 -12.57 -5.60 -2.40
C PRO A 109 -12.77 -4.35 -3.27
N ILE A 110 -12.22 -4.34 -4.48
CA ILE A 110 -12.41 -3.26 -5.45
C ILE A 110 -12.81 -3.81 -6.82
N GLU A 111 -13.79 -3.18 -7.48
CA GLU A 111 -14.13 -3.43 -8.87
C GLU A 111 -13.19 -2.65 -9.78
N ARG A 112 -12.26 -3.34 -10.42
CA ARG A 112 -11.29 -2.72 -11.34
C ARG A 112 -11.99 -2.28 -12.62
N GLY A 113 -11.59 -1.08 -13.11
CA GLY A 113 -12.12 -0.53 -14.37
C GLY A 113 -13.36 0.34 -14.21
N LYS A 114 -13.98 0.36 -13.04
CA LYS A 114 -15.06 1.27 -12.66
C LYS A 114 -14.57 2.25 -11.58
N SER A 115 -15.24 3.38 -11.44
CA SER A 115 -15.02 4.27 -10.30
C SER A 115 -15.72 3.65 -9.08
N ASP A 116 -15.01 2.79 -8.33
CA ASP A 116 -15.55 2.14 -7.15
C ASP A 116 -15.41 3.09 -5.94
N SER A 117 -16.39 3.96 -5.80
CA SER A 117 -16.42 4.96 -4.72
C SER A 117 -16.56 4.31 -3.34
N ALA A 118 -17.27 3.18 -3.25
CA ALA A 118 -17.48 2.48 -1.97
C ALA A 118 -16.16 1.87 -1.45
N ALA A 119 -15.37 1.24 -2.33
CA ALA A 119 -14.06 0.72 -1.96
C ALA A 119 -13.10 1.85 -1.53
N LEU A 120 -13.12 2.98 -2.24
CA LEU A 120 -12.30 4.14 -1.87
C LEU A 120 -12.74 4.75 -0.53
N GLN A 121 -14.05 4.91 -0.29
CA GLN A 121 -14.57 5.41 0.98
C GLN A 121 -14.19 4.48 2.15
N ARG A 122 -14.28 3.16 1.95
CA ARG A 122 -13.82 2.21 2.95
C ARG A 122 -12.33 2.37 3.21
N ALA A 123 -11.50 2.49 2.18
CA ALA A 123 -10.06 2.69 2.34
C ALA A 123 -9.74 4.01 3.08
N VAL A 124 -10.50 5.08 2.84
CA VAL A 124 -10.39 6.36 3.58
C VAL A 124 -10.72 6.16 5.06
N GLY A 125 -11.78 5.43 5.38
CA GLY A 125 -12.12 5.10 6.79
C GLY A 125 -11.00 4.35 7.48
N GLU A 126 -10.52 3.26 6.87
CA GLU A 126 -9.41 2.45 7.39
C GLU A 126 -8.12 3.28 7.57
N LEU A 127 -7.80 4.18 6.61
CA LEU A 127 -6.65 5.09 6.75
C LEU A 127 -6.80 6.03 7.95
N ARG A 128 -7.97 6.65 8.12
CA ARG A 128 -8.25 7.54 9.26
C ARG A 128 -8.14 6.81 10.60
N ASP A 129 -8.45 5.53 10.60
CA ASP A 129 -8.26 4.63 11.74
C ASP A 129 -6.79 4.18 11.92
N GLY A 130 -5.88 4.75 11.13
CA GLY A 130 -4.44 4.53 11.26
C GLY A 130 -3.92 3.30 10.50
N ALA A 131 -4.70 2.68 9.60
CA ALA A 131 -4.26 1.53 8.83
C ALA A 131 -3.20 1.87 7.78
N CYS A 132 -2.44 0.86 7.35
CA CYS A 132 -1.58 0.92 6.17
C CYS A 132 -2.33 0.33 4.97
N ILE A 133 -2.61 1.17 3.97
CA ILE A 133 -3.28 0.75 2.74
C ILE A 133 -2.28 0.59 1.61
N GLY A 134 -2.12 -0.66 1.13
CA GLY A 134 -1.30 -1.00 -0.02
C GLY A 134 -2.06 -0.82 -1.33
N ILE A 135 -1.46 -0.10 -2.26
CA ILE A 135 -2.00 0.15 -3.59
C ILE A 135 -0.93 -0.08 -4.64
N PHE A 136 -1.32 -0.71 -5.73
CA PHE A 136 -0.54 -0.77 -6.96
C PHE A 136 -1.10 0.29 -7.94
N PRO A 137 -0.40 1.42 -8.18
CA PRO A 137 -0.92 2.50 -9.02
C PRO A 137 -1.27 2.06 -10.44
N GLU A 138 -0.66 1.01 -10.95
CA GLU A 138 -0.96 0.41 -12.26
C GLU A 138 -2.38 -0.17 -12.36
N GLY A 139 -3.01 -0.49 -11.23
CA GLY A 139 -4.37 -1.03 -11.14
C GLY A 139 -4.52 -2.46 -11.67
N THR A 140 -3.51 -3.02 -12.29
CA THR A 140 -3.43 -4.41 -12.75
C THR A 140 -1.97 -4.82 -12.85
N ARG A 141 -1.68 -6.11 -13.06
CA ARG A 141 -0.32 -6.59 -13.29
C ARG A 141 0.19 -6.09 -14.64
N SER A 142 1.47 -5.71 -14.68
CA SER A 142 2.12 -5.19 -15.89
C SER A 142 2.22 -6.22 -17.01
N LEU A 143 2.47 -7.48 -16.66
CA LEU A 143 2.69 -8.58 -17.61
C LEU A 143 3.76 -8.23 -18.66
N GLY A 144 4.83 -7.56 -18.24
CA GLY A 144 5.92 -7.13 -19.12
C GLY A 144 5.62 -5.86 -19.94
N ARG A 145 4.55 -5.14 -19.63
CA ARG A 145 4.16 -3.88 -20.31
C ARG A 145 4.27 -2.70 -19.36
N GLN A 146 4.71 -1.57 -19.87
CA GLN A 146 4.62 -0.32 -19.15
C GLN A 146 3.18 0.15 -19.08
N LEU A 147 2.67 0.37 -17.88
CA LEU A 147 1.30 0.80 -17.63
C LEU A 147 1.28 2.24 -17.10
N ARG A 148 0.21 2.96 -17.41
CA ARG A 148 -0.04 4.28 -16.84
C ARG A 148 -0.60 4.15 -15.43
N ALA A 149 -0.25 5.08 -14.56
CA ALA A 149 -0.80 5.17 -13.22
C ALA A 149 -2.29 5.50 -13.24
N ARG A 150 -3.03 4.88 -12.35
CA ARG A 150 -4.43 5.22 -12.05
C ARG A 150 -4.47 6.09 -10.79
N GLY A 151 -5.35 7.08 -10.76
CA GLY A 151 -5.45 8.08 -9.69
C GLY A 151 -5.93 7.58 -8.31
N GLY A 152 -5.97 6.28 -8.06
CA GLY A 152 -6.50 5.71 -6.82
C GLY A 152 -5.73 6.16 -5.58
N ILE A 153 -4.40 6.02 -5.58
CA ILE A 153 -3.57 6.43 -4.46
C ILE A 153 -3.60 7.96 -4.25
N GLY A 154 -3.62 8.74 -5.34
CA GLY A 154 -3.71 10.19 -5.24
C GLY A 154 -5.03 10.65 -4.63
N ARG A 155 -6.17 10.00 -4.96
CA ARG A 155 -7.46 10.29 -4.33
C ARG A 155 -7.46 9.97 -2.84
N LEU A 156 -6.83 8.89 -2.41
CA LEU A 156 -6.68 8.57 -0.99
C LEU A 156 -5.79 9.59 -0.29
N ALA A 157 -4.69 10.01 -0.90
CA ALA A 157 -3.81 11.06 -0.36
C ALA A 157 -4.53 12.41 -0.22
N GLN A 158 -5.40 12.78 -1.18
CA GLN A 158 -6.23 13.97 -1.08
C GLN A 158 -7.29 13.88 0.03
N ALA A 159 -7.86 12.69 0.25
CA ALA A 159 -8.89 12.46 1.27
C ALA A 159 -8.32 12.34 2.69
N VAL A 160 -7.05 11.95 2.83
CA VAL A 160 -6.32 11.79 4.10
C VAL A 160 -4.92 12.39 3.92
N PRO A 161 -4.79 13.74 3.90
CA PRO A 161 -3.52 14.43 3.62
C PRO A 161 -2.41 14.14 4.64
N GLU A 162 -2.80 13.76 5.87
CA GLU A 162 -1.89 13.38 6.95
C GLU A 162 -1.27 11.98 6.77
N ALA A 163 -1.74 11.20 5.78
CA ALA A 163 -1.18 9.88 5.53
C ALA A 163 0.25 9.97 5.01
N SER A 164 1.16 9.24 5.66
CA SER A 164 2.53 9.07 5.17
C SER A 164 2.52 8.24 3.89
N ILE A 165 3.23 8.69 2.86
CA ILE A 165 3.38 7.93 1.62
C ILE A 165 4.71 7.21 1.62
N VAL A 166 4.68 5.90 1.36
CA VAL A 166 5.86 5.04 1.23
C VAL A 166 5.80 4.34 -0.13
N CYS A 167 6.90 4.35 -0.86
CA CYS A 167 7.06 3.60 -2.09
C CYS A 167 7.75 2.26 -1.81
N CYS A 168 7.41 1.23 -2.60
CA CYS A 168 8.04 -0.08 -2.55
C CYS A 168 8.36 -0.56 -3.96
N ALA A 169 9.63 -0.65 -4.29
CA ALA A 169 10.08 -1.29 -5.51
C ALA A 169 10.21 -2.80 -5.29
N ILE A 170 9.53 -3.60 -6.13
CA ILE A 170 9.43 -5.05 -6.01
C ILE A 170 10.05 -5.69 -7.25
N LEU A 171 11.04 -6.54 -7.05
CA LEU A 171 11.75 -7.24 -8.13
C LEU A 171 11.74 -8.75 -7.89
N GLY A 172 11.85 -9.53 -8.97
CA GLY A 172 12.06 -10.97 -8.94
C GLY A 172 10.83 -11.83 -8.65
N THR A 173 9.68 -11.24 -8.28
CA THR A 173 8.45 -11.99 -7.99
C THR A 173 7.86 -12.69 -9.20
N THR A 174 8.15 -12.23 -10.42
CA THR A 174 7.76 -12.91 -11.68
C THR A 174 8.42 -14.27 -11.85
N ASP A 175 9.59 -14.45 -11.25
CA ASP A 175 10.34 -15.72 -11.34
C ASP A 175 9.85 -16.76 -10.33
N MET A 176 8.95 -16.41 -9.40
CA MET A 176 8.36 -17.32 -8.42
C MET A 176 7.64 -18.53 -9.03
N SER A 177 7.18 -18.44 -10.28
CA SER A 177 6.53 -19.52 -11.02
C SER A 177 7.46 -20.31 -11.94
N ARG A 178 8.77 -20.00 -11.96
CA ARG A 178 9.76 -20.59 -12.88
C ARG A 178 10.59 -21.69 -12.22
N PHE A 179 9.91 -22.69 -11.65
CA PHE A 179 10.62 -23.87 -11.11
C PHE A 179 11.43 -24.58 -12.21
N PRO A 180 12.66 -25.08 -11.96
CA PRO A 180 13.37 -25.17 -10.68
C PRO A 180 14.27 -23.97 -10.34
N LYS A 181 14.26 -22.89 -11.14
CA LYS A 181 15.07 -21.71 -10.88
C LYS A 181 14.65 -21.04 -9.57
N ARG A 182 15.60 -20.91 -8.64
CA ARG A 182 15.34 -20.17 -7.39
C ARG A 182 15.33 -18.66 -7.68
N PRO A 183 14.21 -17.96 -7.42
CA PRO A 183 14.14 -16.54 -7.65
C PRO A 183 14.95 -15.77 -6.58
N GLU A 184 15.32 -14.53 -6.90
CA GLU A 184 15.82 -13.53 -5.96
C GLU A 184 14.78 -12.42 -5.87
N VAL A 185 13.99 -12.44 -4.82
CA VAL A 185 12.97 -11.41 -4.60
C VAL A 185 13.57 -10.29 -3.77
N LYS A 186 13.49 -9.05 -4.29
CA LYS A 186 14.03 -7.87 -3.62
C LYS A 186 12.92 -6.84 -3.44
N LEU A 187 12.78 -6.34 -2.22
CA LEU A 187 11.88 -5.24 -1.89
C LEU A 187 12.68 -4.08 -1.32
N HIS A 188 12.54 -2.92 -1.95
CA HIS A 188 13.13 -1.68 -1.48
C HIS A 188 12.05 -0.68 -1.12
N PHE A 189 11.94 -0.34 0.17
CA PHE A 189 11.02 0.66 0.67
C PHE A 189 11.74 2.02 0.75
N PHE A 190 11.06 3.09 0.31
CA PHE A 190 11.63 4.43 0.34
C PHE A 190 10.53 5.49 0.40
N PRO A 191 10.79 6.66 0.99
CA PRO A 191 9.89 7.79 0.89
C PRO A 191 9.97 8.39 -0.51
N PRO A 192 8.87 8.90 -1.10
CA PRO A 192 8.93 9.57 -2.40
C PRO A 192 9.81 10.82 -2.33
N SER A 193 10.64 11.05 -3.36
CA SER A 193 11.64 12.12 -3.41
C SER A 193 11.04 13.53 -3.25
N GLY A 194 9.80 13.70 -3.62
CA GLY A 194 9.06 14.97 -3.48
C GLY A 194 8.12 15.02 -2.29
N GLY A 195 8.25 14.09 -1.33
CA GLY A 195 7.32 13.99 -0.21
C GLY A 195 5.92 13.49 -0.60
N GLY A 196 4.92 13.76 0.24
CA GLY A 196 3.53 13.43 0.00
C GLY A 196 2.87 14.22 -1.14
N LEU A 197 1.60 14.52 -0.99
CA LEU A 197 0.86 15.35 -1.94
C LEU A 197 1.40 16.78 -1.93
N ARG A 198 1.77 17.29 -3.11
CA ARG A 198 2.27 18.66 -3.28
C ARG A 198 1.11 19.64 -3.49
N SER A 199 1.35 20.91 -3.16
CA SER A 199 0.37 21.97 -3.41
C SER A 199 0.05 22.06 -4.91
N GLY A 200 -1.25 22.00 -5.26
CA GLY A 200 -1.71 22.03 -6.65
C GLY A 200 -1.56 20.71 -7.44
N GLU A 201 -0.93 19.67 -6.85
CA GLU A 201 -0.78 18.37 -7.51
C GLU A 201 -2.13 17.63 -7.56
N THR A 202 -2.54 17.21 -8.73
CA THR A 202 -3.76 16.39 -8.90
C THR A 202 -3.52 14.96 -8.45
N ALA A 203 -4.61 14.23 -8.15
CA ALA A 203 -4.54 12.81 -7.82
C ALA A 203 -3.86 11.96 -8.91
N GLY A 204 -4.03 12.34 -10.17
CA GLY A 204 -3.39 11.66 -11.30
C GLY A 204 -1.88 11.90 -11.35
N GLU A 205 -1.46 13.15 -11.19
CA GLU A 205 -0.04 13.56 -11.19
C GLU A 205 0.73 12.92 -10.04
N LEU A 206 0.18 12.95 -8.81
CA LEU A 206 0.80 12.25 -7.68
C LEU A 206 0.97 10.75 -7.99
N SER A 207 -0.09 10.10 -8.50
CA SER A 207 -0.04 8.66 -8.80
C SER A 207 0.99 8.34 -9.87
N ALA A 208 1.13 9.19 -10.89
CA ALA A 208 2.12 9.04 -11.96
C ALA A 208 3.54 9.21 -11.41
N ARG A 209 3.78 10.27 -10.65
CA ARG A 209 5.08 10.54 -10.02
C ARG A 209 5.54 9.37 -9.14
N LEU A 210 4.66 8.85 -8.28
CA LEU A 210 4.99 7.71 -7.43
C LEU A 210 5.31 6.46 -8.26
N LEU A 211 4.55 6.19 -9.33
CA LEU A 211 4.83 5.05 -10.21
C LEU A 211 6.16 5.21 -10.94
N ASP A 212 6.47 6.39 -11.44
CA ASP A 212 7.72 6.67 -12.14
C ASP A 212 8.93 6.47 -11.21
N GLU A 213 8.85 6.97 -9.97
CA GLU A 213 9.89 6.75 -8.96
C GLU A 213 10.07 5.26 -8.63
N ILE A 214 8.97 4.52 -8.44
CA ILE A 214 9.01 3.08 -8.19
C ILE A 214 9.61 2.34 -9.39
N ARG A 215 9.23 2.70 -10.62
CA ARG A 215 9.71 2.06 -11.85
C ARG A 215 11.17 2.41 -12.18
N ALA A 216 11.68 3.51 -11.68
CA ALA A 216 13.12 3.80 -11.73
C ALA A 216 13.94 2.78 -10.92
N HIS A 217 13.41 2.26 -9.81
CA HIS A 217 14.04 1.22 -8.98
C HIS A 217 13.67 -0.21 -9.41
N ALA A 218 12.50 -0.40 -10.01
CA ALA A 218 12.00 -1.70 -10.48
C ALA A 218 11.48 -1.60 -11.93
N PRO A 219 12.38 -1.53 -12.93
CA PRO A 219 11.99 -1.43 -14.32
C PRO A 219 11.17 -2.65 -14.76
N VAL A 220 10.27 -2.44 -15.70
CA VAL A 220 9.46 -3.51 -16.27
C VAL A 220 10.38 -4.49 -17.01
N VAL A 221 10.37 -5.76 -16.57
CA VAL A 221 11.09 -6.82 -17.27
C VAL A 221 10.15 -7.38 -18.35
N ALA A 222 10.60 -7.35 -19.59
CA ALA A 222 9.86 -7.96 -20.70
C ALA A 222 9.59 -9.43 -20.37
N ALA A 223 8.34 -9.88 -20.57
CA ALA A 223 8.02 -11.29 -20.42
C ALA A 223 8.87 -12.09 -21.43
N SER A 224 9.88 -12.81 -20.95
CA SER A 224 10.58 -13.77 -21.80
C SER A 224 9.58 -14.84 -22.21
N ARG A 225 9.34 -14.96 -23.52
CA ARG A 225 8.52 -16.00 -24.16
C ARG A 225 9.06 -17.39 -23.86
#